data_4b3484066dbb36f06dd0c56d2807e48c
#
_entry.id   4b3484066dbb36f06dd0c56d2807e48c
#
_cell.length_a   1.000
_cell.length_b   1.000
_cell.length_c   1.000
_cell.angle_alpha   90.00
_cell.angle_beta   90.00
_cell.angle_gamma   90.00
#
_symmetry.space_group_name_H-M   'P 1'
#
loop_
_entity.id
_entity.type
_entity.pdbx_description
1 polymer ?
#
loop_
_entity_poly.entity_id
_entity_poly.type
_entity_poly.pdbx_seq_one_letter_code
_entity_poly.pdbx_strand_id
1 'polypeptide(L)'
;MKQAVMYGGGNIGRGFIGATLSQSGYEVTFIDVAEPVVKALQEKKQYPVRYVSSEGHEDVVIEHVTAVNGNDQEAASEAIANCDIMATAVGARILKFIVGNIVAGLRKRWARDDRPLNIIICENLMDANKVMEGMLKDLLTDEEKKHFDEKVGLVEASIGRMVPVQTEEMKLSLIHISEPTRRS
;
A
#
# COMPACT_ATOMS: atom_id res chain seq x y z
N MET A 1 9.23 -10.47 -12.04
CA MET A 1 9.03 -9.08 -11.61
C MET A 1 9.03 -9.07 -10.08
N LYS A 2 9.60 -8.04 -9.45
CA LYS A 2 9.54 -7.89 -7.99
C LYS A 2 8.11 -7.59 -7.56
N GLN A 3 7.72 -8.02 -6.38
CA GLN A 3 6.38 -7.88 -5.84
C GLN A 3 6.30 -6.73 -4.84
N ALA A 4 5.28 -5.90 -4.94
CA ALA A 4 4.99 -4.87 -3.95
C ALA A 4 3.58 -5.04 -3.40
N VAL A 5 3.39 -4.74 -2.13
CA VAL A 5 2.08 -4.62 -1.51
C VAL A 5 1.79 -3.15 -1.22
N MET A 6 0.64 -2.68 -1.70
CA MET A 6 0.08 -1.38 -1.34
C MET A 6 -1.15 -1.61 -0.46
N TYR A 7 -1.01 -1.43 0.83
CA TYR A 7 -2.13 -1.53 1.76
C TYR A 7 -2.90 -0.21 1.77
N GLY A 8 -4.10 -0.24 1.25
CA GLY A 8 -4.95 0.90 0.97
C GLY A 8 -4.99 1.24 -0.52
N GLY A 9 -6.11 0.96 -1.17
CA GLY A 9 -6.38 1.26 -2.58
C GLY A 9 -7.17 2.56 -2.78
N GLY A 10 -7.07 3.50 -1.84
CA GLY A 10 -7.70 4.82 -1.92
C GLY A 10 -6.96 5.80 -2.84
N ASN A 11 -7.21 7.09 -2.64
CA ASN A 11 -6.65 8.14 -3.50
C ASN A 11 -5.11 8.16 -3.52
N ILE A 12 -4.48 8.15 -2.34
CA ILE A 12 -3.01 8.14 -2.24
C ILE A 12 -2.45 6.79 -2.70
N GLY A 13 -3.08 5.68 -2.30
CA GLY A 13 -2.62 4.33 -2.65
C GLY A 13 -2.58 4.10 -4.16
N ARG A 14 -3.67 4.35 -4.87
CA ARG A 14 -3.73 4.18 -6.33
C ARG A 14 -3.17 5.38 -7.10
N GLY A 15 -3.55 6.60 -6.69
CA GLY A 15 -3.20 7.83 -7.42
C GLY A 15 -1.74 8.24 -7.30
N PHE A 16 -1.00 7.72 -6.35
CA PHE A 16 0.41 8.06 -6.16
C PHE A 16 1.31 6.85 -5.87
N ILE A 17 1.22 6.26 -4.67
CA ILE A 17 2.22 5.28 -4.21
C ILE A 17 2.19 4.00 -5.06
N GLY A 18 1.02 3.42 -5.28
CA GLY A 18 0.87 2.23 -6.13
C GLY A 18 1.27 2.48 -7.58
N ALA A 19 0.93 3.66 -8.13
CA ALA A 19 1.38 4.07 -9.45
C ALA A 19 2.91 4.16 -9.53
N THR A 20 3.54 4.78 -8.52
CA THR A 20 5.00 4.89 -8.45
C THR A 20 5.68 3.54 -8.35
N LEU A 21 5.15 2.62 -7.54
CA LEU A 21 5.67 1.25 -7.42
C LEU A 21 5.57 0.50 -8.75
N SER A 22 4.41 0.55 -9.42
CA SER A 22 4.23 -0.08 -10.73
C SER A 22 5.20 0.50 -11.77
N GLN A 23 5.31 1.82 -11.88
CA GLN A 23 6.25 2.49 -12.78
C GLN A 23 7.72 2.21 -12.45
N SER A 24 8.01 1.81 -11.22
CA SER A 24 9.35 1.38 -10.77
C SER A 24 9.64 -0.10 -11.05
N GLY A 25 8.76 -0.79 -11.75
CA GLY A 25 8.95 -2.18 -12.20
C GLY A 25 8.48 -3.24 -11.21
N TYR A 26 7.62 -2.88 -10.26
CA TYR A 26 6.97 -3.85 -9.37
C TYR A 26 5.62 -4.30 -9.93
N GLU A 27 5.28 -5.55 -9.68
CA GLU A 27 3.90 -6.01 -9.73
C GLU A 27 3.24 -5.67 -8.39
N VAL A 28 2.16 -4.88 -8.42
CA VAL A 28 1.56 -4.32 -7.21
C VAL A 28 0.28 -5.05 -6.86
N THR A 29 0.24 -5.60 -5.65
CA THR A 29 -0.99 -6.12 -5.05
C THR A 29 -1.53 -5.11 -4.06
N PHE A 30 -2.70 -4.55 -4.36
CA PHE A 30 -3.44 -3.71 -3.43
C PHE A 30 -4.17 -4.58 -2.40
N ILE A 31 -4.17 -4.16 -1.14
CA ILE A 31 -5.04 -4.73 -0.10
C ILE A 31 -6.04 -3.65 0.30
N ASP A 32 -7.31 -3.90 0.06
CA ASP A 32 -8.39 -2.99 0.38
C ASP A 32 -9.66 -3.75 0.78
N VAL A 33 -10.57 -3.10 1.50
CA VAL A 33 -11.86 -3.68 1.90
C VAL A 33 -13.01 -3.25 0.98
N ALA A 34 -12.79 -2.27 0.11
CA ALA A 34 -13.76 -1.81 -0.88
C ALA A 34 -13.90 -2.83 -2.01
N GLU A 35 -14.84 -3.75 -1.87
CA GLU A 35 -15.04 -4.87 -2.79
C GLU A 35 -15.15 -4.47 -4.27
N PRO A 36 -15.85 -3.37 -4.65
CA PRO A 36 -15.88 -2.93 -6.05
C PRO A 36 -14.50 -2.56 -6.60
N VAL A 37 -13.64 -1.95 -5.78
CA VAL A 37 -12.26 -1.61 -6.16
C VAL A 37 -11.42 -2.87 -6.32
N VAL A 38 -11.53 -3.79 -5.35
CA VAL A 38 -10.80 -5.07 -5.37
C VAL A 38 -11.15 -5.85 -6.64
N LYS A 39 -12.44 -6.04 -6.93
CA LYS A 39 -12.90 -6.75 -8.13
C LYS A 39 -12.42 -6.10 -9.42
N ALA A 40 -12.56 -4.77 -9.53
CA ALA A 40 -12.15 -4.05 -10.72
C ALA A 40 -10.64 -4.17 -10.99
N LEU A 41 -9.79 -4.13 -9.96
CA LEU A 41 -8.35 -4.32 -10.09
C LEU A 41 -7.97 -5.77 -10.43
N GLN A 42 -8.70 -6.76 -9.90
CA GLN A 42 -8.50 -8.17 -10.23
C GLN A 42 -8.83 -8.47 -11.69
N GLU A 43 -9.92 -7.88 -12.21
CA GLU A 43 -10.40 -8.09 -13.57
C GLU A 43 -9.57 -7.35 -14.61
N LYS A 44 -9.36 -6.05 -14.38
CA LYS A 44 -8.71 -5.16 -15.36
C LYS A 44 -7.19 -5.23 -15.30
N LYS A 45 -6.62 -5.50 -14.14
CA LYS A 45 -5.16 -5.53 -13.85
C LYS A 45 -4.42 -4.26 -14.24
N GLN A 46 -5.17 -3.17 -14.38
CA GLN A 46 -4.69 -1.84 -14.71
C GLN A 46 -5.71 -0.78 -14.29
N TYR A 47 -5.27 0.47 -14.17
CA TYR A 47 -6.15 1.61 -13.95
C TYR A 47 -5.52 2.90 -14.47
N PRO A 48 -6.31 3.90 -14.88
CA PRO A 48 -5.80 5.18 -15.35
C PRO A 48 -5.49 6.14 -14.20
N VAL A 49 -4.42 6.91 -14.35
CA VAL A 49 -4.10 8.07 -13.51
C VAL A 49 -3.95 9.28 -14.41
N ARG A 50 -4.62 10.37 -14.05
CA ARG A 50 -4.50 11.66 -14.72
C ARG A 50 -3.55 12.56 -13.93
N TYR A 51 -2.40 12.86 -14.52
CA TYR A 51 -1.47 13.86 -14.00
C TYR A 51 -1.88 15.23 -14.51
N VAL A 52 -2.14 16.16 -13.60
CA VAL A 52 -2.60 17.52 -13.93
C VAL A 52 -1.50 18.52 -13.57
N SER A 53 -1.20 19.44 -14.48
CA SER A 53 -0.27 20.55 -14.27
C SER A 53 -0.88 21.87 -14.77
N SER A 54 -0.18 22.97 -14.57
CA SER A 54 -0.57 24.27 -15.14
C SER A 54 -0.57 24.29 -16.68
N GLU A 55 0.09 23.35 -17.32
CA GLU A 55 0.21 23.25 -18.78
C GLU A 55 -0.80 22.28 -19.41
N GLY A 56 -1.57 21.56 -18.59
CA GLY A 56 -2.57 20.61 -19.07
C GLY A 56 -2.62 19.33 -18.24
N HIS A 57 -3.00 18.24 -18.88
CA HIS A 57 -3.05 16.92 -18.22
C HIS A 57 -2.49 15.83 -19.13
N GLU A 58 -2.03 14.77 -18.50
CA GLU A 58 -1.57 13.54 -19.13
C GLU A 58 -2.24 12.36 -18.47
N ASP A 59 -2.84 11.47 -19.25
CA ASP A 59 -3.45 10.23 -18.77
C ASP A 59 -2.46 9.09 -18.96
N VAL A 60 -2.12 8.42 -17.86
CA VAL A 60 -1.20 7.27 -17.84
C VAL A 60 -1.94 6.05 -17.34
N VAL A 61 -1.80 4.93 -18.04
CA VAL A 61 -2.33 3.64 -17.59
C VAL A 61 -1.30 2.96 -16.69
N ILE A 62 -1.71 2.64 -15.48
CA ILE A 62 -0.90 1.90 -14.51
C ILE A 62 -1.23 0.43 -14.66
N GLU A 63 -0.24 -0.34 -15.09
CA GLU A 63 -0.34 -1.76 -15.38
C GLU A 63 0.31 -2.63 -14.30
N HIS A 64 0.24 -3.94 -14.44
CA HIS A 64 0.82 -4.91 -13.51
C HIS A 64 0.32 -4.74 -12.08
N VAL A 65 -0.99 -4.59 -11.94
CA VAL A 65 -1.65 -4.45 -10.65
C VAL A 65 -2.73 -5.52 -10.48
N THR A 66 -2.96 -5.89 -9.22
CA THR A 66 -4.08 -6.73 -8.81
C THR A 66 -4.52 -6.29 -7.41
N ALA A 67 -5.48 -6.98 -6.82
CA ALA A 67 -5.91 -6.68 -5.47
C ALA A 67 -6.40 -7.93 -4.74
N VAL A 68 -6.37 -7.85 -3.41
CA VAL A 68 -6.99 -8.83 -2.51
C VAL A 68 -7.86 -8.10 -1.50
N ASN A 69 -8.90 -8.76 -1.00
CA ASN A 69 -9.76 -8.20 0.03
C ASN A 69 -9.05 -8.28 1.39
N GLY A 70 -8.91 -7.15 2.08
CA GLY A 70 -8.28 -7.07 3.40
C GLY A 70 -9.06 -7.80 4.52
N ASN A 71 -10.34 -8.13 4.30
CA ASN A 71 -11.12 -8.98 5.19
C ASN A 71 -10.79 -10.47 5.03
N ASP A 72 -10.16 -10.86 3.93
CA ASP A 72 -9.59 -12.19 3.74
C ASP A 72 -8.15 -12.20 4.27
N GLN A 73 -8.00 -12.58 5.54
CA GLN A 73 -6.68 -12.61 6.20
C GLN A 73 -5.70 -13.55 5.51
N GLU A 74 -6.17 -14.66 4.95
CA GLU A 74 -5.31 -15.61 4.25
C GLU A 74 -4.72 -14.97 2.98
N ALA A 75 -5.56 -14.35 2.14
CA ALA A 75 -5.12 -13.67 0.93
C ALA A 75 -4.22 -12.46 1.23
N ALA A 76 -4.59 -11.65 2.22
CA ALA A 76 -3.81 -10.48 2.62
C ALA A 76 -2.45 -10.87 3.19
N SER A 77 -2.40 -11.84 4.10
CA SER A 77 -1.15 -12.31 4.71
C SER A 77 -0.24 -13.01 3.70
N GLU A 78 -0.81 -13.71 2.74
CA GLU A 78 -0.06 -14.35 1.65
C GLU A 78 0.62 -13.30 0.76
N ALA A 79 -0.09 -12.25 0.37
CA ALA A 79 0.47 -11.14 -0.39
C ALA A 79 1.64 -10.47 0.35
N ILE A 80 1.49 -10.22 1.66
CA ILE A 80 2.54 -9.63 2.51
C ILE A 80 3.75 -10.57 2.64
N ALA A 81 3.51 -11.86 2.80
CA ALA A 81 4.60 -12.84 2.91
C ALA A 81 5.49 -12.88 1.67
N ASN A 82 4.91 -12.69 0.49
CA ASN A 82 5.61 -12.82 -0.79
C ASN A 82 6.21 -11.51 -1.33
N CYS A 83 5.87 -10.35 -0.78
CA CYS A 83 6.32 -9.08 -1.33
C CYS A 83 7.79 -8.76 -1.03
N ASP A 84 8.40 -7.96 -1.89
CA ASP A 84 9.76 -7.44 -1.72
C ASP A 84 9.76 -6.08 -1.01
N ILE A 85 8.66 -5.35 -1.12
CA ILE A 85 8.43 -4.07 -0.45
C ILE A 85 6.94 -3.90 -0.16
N MET A 86 6.62 -3.18 0.89
CA MET A 86 5.24 -2.86 1.26
C MET A 86 5.10 -1.37 1.58
N ALA A 87 3.95 -0.80 1.27
CA ALA A 87 3.57 0.54 1.69
C ALA A 87 2.15 0.55 2.27
N THR A 88 1.85 1.50 3.15
CA THR A 88 0.52 1.72 3.72
C THR A 88 0.02 3.13 3.44
N ALA A 89 -1.24 3.28 3.11
CA ALA A 89 -1.96 4.55 3.02
C ALA A 89 -3.47 4.29 3.26
N VAL A 90 -3.79 3.87 4.46
CA VAL A 90 -5.17 3.51 4.87
C VAL A 90 -5.86 4.60 5.70
N GLY A 91 -5.11 5.56 6.19
CA GLY A 91 -5.54 6.55 7.17
C GLY A 91 -5.24 6.12 8.61
N ALA A 92 -4.80 7.09 9.42
CA ALA A 92 -4.30 6.84 10.78
C ALA A 92 -5.28 6.06 11.68
N ARG A 93 -6.59 6.31 11.51
CA ARG A 93 -7.64 5.63 12.29
C ARG A 93 -7.82 4.16 11.94
N ILE A 94 -7.38 3.76 10.75
CA ILE A 94 -7.55 2.40 10.22
C ILE A 94 -6.34 1.52 10.54
N LEU A 95 -5.19 2.09 10.87
CA LEU A 95 -3.96 1.33 11.15
C LEU A 95 -4.16 0.15 12.13
N LYS A 96 -4.90 0.36 13.20
CA LYS A 96 -5.18 -0.68 14.20
C LYS A 96 -5.90 -1.92 13.64
N PHE A 97 -6.59 -1.79 12.51
CA PHE A 97 -7.34 -2.90 11.90
C PHE A 97 -6.51 -3.70 10.91
N ILE A 98 -5.39 -3.15 10.42
CA ILE A 98 -4.54 -3.81 9.44
C ILE A 98 -3.34 -4.56 10.06
N VAL A 99 -2.98 -4.23 11.29
CA VAL A 99 -1.80 -4.81 11.95
C VAL A 99 -1.89 -6.33 12.12
N GLY A 100 -3.09 -6.87 12.32
CA GLY A 100 -3.31 -8.32 12.39
C GLY A 100 -2.92 -9.04 11.10
N ASN A 101 -3.30 -8.51 9.96
CA ASN A 101 -2.90 -9.05 8.65
C ASN A 101 -1.40 -8.92 8.41
N ILE A 102 -0.80 -7.82 8.84
CA ILE A 102 0.65 -7.59 8.70
C ILE A 102 1.41 -8.62 9.52
N VAL A 103 1.05 -8.81 10.79
CA VAL A 103 1.69 -9.82 11.66
C VAL A 103 1.53 -11.23 11.09
N ALA A 104 0.34 -11.59 10.62
CA ALA A 104 0.12 -12.88 9.98
C ALA A 104 1.02 -13.07 8.74
N GLY A 105 1.16 -12.05 7.93
CA GLY A 105 2.06 -12.05 6.76
C GLY A 105 3.53 -12.17 7.14
N LEU A 106 3.97 -11.45 8.17
CA LEU A 106 5.34 -11.53 8.69
C LEU A 106 5.66 -12.93 9.22
N ARG A 107 4.74 -13.54 9.98
CA ARG A 107 4.91 -14.91 10.48
C ARG A 107 5.06 -15.92 9.34
N LYS A 108 4.24 -15.81 8.30
CA LYS A 108 4.37 -16.65 7.09
C LYS A 108 5.71 -16.45 6.41
N ARG A 109 6.14 -15.20 6.27
CA ARG A 109 7.42 -14.83 5.67
C ARG A 109 8.59 -15.43 6.44
N TRP A 110 8.61 -15.26 7.76
CA TRP A 110 9.67 -15.80 8.61
C TRP A 110 9.74 -17.33 8.59
N ALA A 111 8.59 -18.00 8.46
CA ALA A 111 8.54 -19.45 8.34
C ALA A 111 9.03 -19.98 6.98
N ARG A 112 9.05 -19.16 5.92
CA ARG A 112 9.41 -19.57 4.56
C ARG A 112 10.88 -19.32 4.25
N ASP A 113 11.23 -18.07 4.04
CA ASP A 113 12.54 -17.67 3.53
C ASP A 113 13.23 -16.62 4.39
N ASP A 114 12.53 -16.13 5.40
CA ASP A 114 13.03 -15.18 6.38
C ASP A 114 13.68 -13.92 5.79
N ARG A 115 13.21 -13.50 4.59
CA ARG A 115 13.71 -12.28 3.95
C ARG A 115 13.28 -11.03 4.72
N PRO A 116 14.16 -10.03 4.87
CA PRO A 116 13.76 -8.76 5.47
C PRO A 116 12.68 -8.06 4.65
N LEU A 117 11.89 -7.20 5.30
CA LEU A 117 10.84 -6.42 4.68
C LEU A 117 10.91 -4.97 5.15
N ASN A 118 10.92 -4.03 4.21
CA ASN A 118 10.71 -2.61 4.49
C ASN A 118 9.23 -2.25 4.23
N ILE A 119 8.63 -1.56 5.19
CA ILE A 119 7.27 -1.05 5.12
C ILE A 119 7.32 0.47 5.14
N ILE A 120 6.92 1.09 4.03
CA ILE A 120 6.84 2.54 3.89
C ILE A 120 5.47 2.98 4.42
N ILE A 121 5.47 3.80 5.47
CA ILE A 121 4.26 4.26 6.14
C ILE A 121 3.90 5.63 5.59
N CYS A 122 2.92 5.68 4.69
CA CYS A 122 2.45 6.87 4.00
C CYS A 122 1.17 7.41 4.66
N GLU A 123 1.22 7.59 5.97
CA GLU A 123 0.09 8.03 6.78
C GLU A 123 0.28 9.49 7.22
N ASN A 124 -0.81 10.24 7.27
CA ASN A 124 -0.80 11.60 7.82
C ASN A 124 -0.86 11.54 9.35
N LEU A 125 0.22 11.09 9.95
CA LEU A 125 0.36 10.88 11.38
C LEU A 125 1.82 11.15 11.77
N MET A 126 2.03 11.97 12.80
CA MET A 126 3.36 12.22 13.35
C MET A 126 3.90 10.97 14.03
N ASP A 127 5.18 10.68 13.85
CA ASP A 127 5.84 9.46 14.34
C ASP A 127 5.10 8.17 13.92
N ALA A 128 4.56 8.14 12.72
CA ALA A 128 3.75 7.02 12.21
C ALA A 128 4.49 5.67 12.28
N ASN A 129 5.81 5.67 12.07
CA ASN A 129 6.65 4.49 12.23
C ASN A 129 6.64 3.95 13.67
N LYS A 130 6.77 4.80 14.66
CA LYS A 130 6.75 4.39 16.08
C LYS A 130 5.36 3.90 16.51
N VAL A 131 4.31 4.56 16.04
CA VAL A 131 2.93 4.15 16.31
C VAL A 131 2.65 2.77 15.71
N MET A 132 3.04 2.56 14.46
CA MET A 132 2.91 1.26 13.77
C MET A 132 3.73 0.19 14.49
N GLU A 133 4.98 0.47 14.86
CA GLU A 133 5.84 -0.45 15.60
C GLU A 133 5.21 -0.91 16.90
N GLY A 134 4.67 0.00 17.70
CA GLY A 134 3.97 -0.32 18.94
C GLY A 134 2.78 -1.25 18.71
N MET A 135 1.93 -0.94 17.73
CA MET A 135 0.77 -1.75 17.38
C MET A 135 1.16 -3.16 16.91
N LEU A 136 2.20 -3.29 16.10
CA LEU A 136 2.68 -4.58 15.60
C LEU A 136 3.30 -5.40 16.73
N LYS A 137 4.16 -4.80 17.55
CA LYS A 137 4.83 -5.46 18.67
C LYS A 137 3.85 -5.92 19.77
N ASP A 138 2.73 -5.24 19.95
CA ASP A 138 1.67 -5.69 20.89
C ASP A 138 1.08 -7.05 20.52
N LEU A 139 1.17 -7.44 19.26
CA LEU A 139 0.69 -8.75 18.78
C LEU A 139 1.79 -9.83 18.70
N LEU A 140 3.03 -9.46 18.94
CA LEU A 140 4.19 -10.34 18.84
C LEU A 140 4.64 -10.89 20.20
N THR A 141 5.16 -12.11 20.20
CA THR A 141 5.86 -12.67 21.35
C THR A 141 7.22 -11.97 21.55
N ASP A 142 7.87 -12.18 22.70
CA ASP A 142 9.18 -11.55 22.95
C ASP A 142 10.27 -12.04 22.01
N GLU A 143 10.21 -13.28 21.54
CA GLU A 143 11.11 -13.83 20.52
C GLU A 143 10.83 -13.20 19.15
N GLU A 144 9.54 -13.09 18.79
CA GLU A 144 9.12 -12.45 17.54
C GLU A 144 9.48 -10.97 17.51
N LYS A 145 9.46 -10.25 18.62
CA LYS A 145 9.88 -8.84 18.69
C LYS A 145 11.35 -8.67 18.35
N LYS A 146 12.22 -9.55 18.84
CA LYS A 146 13.65 -9.55 18.50
C LYS A 146 13.85 -9.79 17.00
N HIS A 147 13.12 -10.77 16.47
CA HIS A 147 13.16 -11.09 15.05
C HIS A 147 12.64 -9.95 14.19
N PHE A 148 11.57 -9.30 14.62
CA PHE A 148 11.05 -8.09 14.00
C PHE A 148 12.10 -6.96 13.92
N ASP A 149 12.82 -6.71 15.01
CA ASP A 149 13.86 -5.67 15.05
C ASP A 149 15.02 -5.94 14.06
N GLU A 150 15.29 -7.20 13.75
CA GLU A 150 16.32 -7.60 12.80
C GLU A 150 15.84 -7.60 11.34
N LYS A 151 14.57 -7.88 11.10
CA LYS A 151 14.04 -8.23 9.77
C LYS A 151 13.06 -7.23 9.19
N VAL A 152 12.50 -6.32 10.00
CA VAL A 152 11.48 -5.38 9.54
C VAL A 152 11.97 -3.94 9.68
N GLY A 153 11.99 -3.20 8.59
CA GLY A 153 12.23 -1.77 8.57
C GLY A 153 10.91 -1.01 8.42
N LEU A 154 10.64 -0.09 9.35
CA LEU A 154 9.50 0.82 9.26
C LEU A 154 9.99 2.21 8.84
N VAL A 155 9.60 2.62 7.64
CA VAL A 155 10.04 3.87 7.03
C VAL A 155 8.89 4.87 7.05
N GLU A 156 9.03 5.95 7.82
CA GLU A 156 8.08 7.06 7.77
C GLU A 156 8.28 7.87 6.51
N ALA A 157 7.19 8.14 5.78
CA ALA A 157 7.21 8.95 4.58
C ALA A 157 6.24 10.12 4.69
N SER A 158 6.72 11.31 4.35
CA SER A 158 5.88 12.49 4.20
C SER A 158 5.38 12.60 2.77
N ILE A 159 4.07 12.62 2.59
CA ILE A 159 3.43 12.69 1.27
C ILE A 159 3.09 14.14 0.95
N GLY A 160 3.85 14.71 0.02
CA GLY A 160 3.64 16.08 -0.46
C GLY A 160 2.82 16.19 -1.74
N ARG A 161 2.41 15.07 -2.34
CA ARG A 161 1.61 15.08 -3.57
C ARG A 161 0.13 15.20 -3.25
N MET A 162 -0.56 16.11 -3.93
CA MET A 162 -2.00 16.22 -3.83
C MET A 162 -2.67 15.21 -4.77
N VAL A 163 -3.56 14.41 -4.21
CA VAL A 163 -4.43 13.49 -4.95
C VAL A 163 -5.87 13.79 -4.54
N PRO A 164 -6.61 14.57 -5.35
CA PRO A 164 -7.98 14.95 -5.03
C PRO A 164 -8.90 13.75 -4.86
N VAL A 165 -9.95 13.93 -4.07
CA VAL A 165 -11.00 12.92 -3.90
C VAL A 165 -11.70 12.71 -5.24
N GLN A 166 -11.89 11.46 -5.63
CA GLN A 166 -12.60 11.10 -6.85
C GLN A 166 -14.05 11.54 -6.83
N THR A 167 -14.54 12.03 -7.98
CA THR A 167 -15.99 12.16 -8.25
C THR A 167 -16.63 10.78 -8.43
N GLU A 168 -17.96 10.71 -8.38
CA GLU A 168 -18.68 9.44 -8.61
C GLU A 168 -18.38 8.85 -10.01
N GLU A 169 -18.27 9.70 -11.03
CA GLU A 169 -17.90 9.29 -12.38
C GLU A 169 -16.46 8.73 -12.45
N MET A 170 -15.53 9.38 -11.77
CA MET A 170 -14.14 8.91 -11.66
C MET A 170 -14.03 7.57 -10.92
N LYS A 171 -14.84 7.34 -9.90
CA LYS A 171 -14.88 6.06 -9.19
C LYS A 171 -15.29 4.92 -10.12
N LEU A 172 -16.28 5.14 -10.98
CA LEU A 172 -16.75 4.14 -11.95
C LEU A 172 -15.67 3.78 -12.97
N SER A 173 -14.88 4.74 -13.41
CA SER A 173 -13.77 4.53 -14.35
C SER A 173 -12.44 4.15 -13.69
N LEU A 174 -12.35 4.11 -12.35
CA LEU A 174 -11.14 3.97 -11.55
C LEU A 174 -10.08 5.06 -11.78
N ILE A 175 -10.43 6.15 -12.45
CA ILE A 175 -9.49 7.22 -12.78
C ILE A 175 -9.09 8.00 -11.52
N HIS A 176 -7.80 8.29 -11.35
CA HIS A 176 -7.27 9.17 -10.32
C HIS A 176 -6.63 10.42 -10.94
N ILE A 177 -6.85 11.56 -10.29
CA ILE A 177 -6.13 12.80 -10.62
C ILE A 177 -4.99 12.95 -9.62
N SER A 178 -3.81 13.29 -10.12
CA SER A 178 -2.63 13.51 -9.29
C SER A 178 -1.90 14.76 -9.76
N GLU A 179 -1.55 15.65 -8.85
CA GLU A 179 -0.75 16.83 -9.12
C GLU A 179 0.68 16.58 -8.63
N PRO A 180 1.69 16.58 -9.50
CA PRO A 180 3.08 16.48 -9.06
C PRO A 180 3.43 17.69 -8.19
N THR A 181 4.11 17.46 -7.09
CA THR A 181 4.61 18.52 -6.22
C THR A 181 5.60 19.37 -7.01
N ARG A 182 5.34 20.67 -7.10
CA ARG A 182 6.32 21.59 -7.67
C ARG A 182 7.57 21.56 -6.79
N ARG A 183 8.72 21.24 -7.37
CA ARG A 183 10.00 21.54 -6.72
C ARG A 183 10.13 23.06 -6.73
N SER A 184 10.06 23.67 -5.54
CA SER A 184 10.47 25.06 -5.31
C SER A 184 11.98 25.20 -5.42
#